data_88165f81365c02f11704666a032c9f7b
#
_entry.id   88165f81365c02f11704666a032c9f7b
#
_cell.length_a   1.000
_cell.length_b   1.000
_cell.length_c   1.000
_cell.angle_alpha   90.00
_cell.angle_beta   90.00
_cell.angle_gamma   90.00
#
_symmetry.space_group_name_H-M   'P 1'
#
loop_
_entity.id
_entity.type
_entity.pdbx_description
1 polymer ?
#
loop_
_entity_poly.entity_id
_entity_poly.type
_entity_poly.pdbx_seq_one_letter_code
_entity_poly.pdbx_strand_id
1 'polypeptide(L)'
;MRRNWDLSMMVLIIILAFSSFRSGAFSSPMEWLMNKLMFLPSIIIGLSLHEYAHAKVAYRLGDPTPKMQGRVSINPLAHIDWVGFASLIFVGFGWGRPVEINPANFKKRRRDELLVSLAGVVMNLIIAVIFAFVAKILLAVLGYSFLSGTFGNILWTMVIDIVIINLALMIFNLIPCPPLDGFSVITEIFNLKTTELYWRLYQYGNWILIALIIFGVTSKILSPCLNFLYSLLASYIIY
;
A
#
# COMPACT_ATOMS: atom_id res chain seq x y z
N MET A 1 -3.20 13.90 -19.31
CA MET A 1 -2.79 12.65 -19.97
C MET A 1 -3.51 11.49 -19.28
N ARG A 2 -4.49 10.84 -19.92
CA ARG A 2 -5.03 9.57 -19.38
C ARG A 2 -3.90 8.56 -19.46
N ARG A 3 -3.47 8.08 -18.33
CA ARG A 3 -2.38 7.11 -18.19
C ARG A 3 -2.88 5.78 -18.77
N ASN A 4 -2.14 5.15 -19.68
CA ASN A 4 -2.45 3.84 -20.27
C ASN A 4 -2.36 2.69 -19.24
N TRP A 5 -2.98 2.91 -18.08
CA TRP A 5 -3.07 1.90 -17.03
C TRP A 5 -3.95 0.72 -17.45
N ASP A 6 -4.91 1.01 -18.34
CA ASP A 6 -6.01 0.08 -18.58
C ASP A 6 -5.54 -1.27 -19.15
N LEU A 7 -4.66 -1.27 -20.16
CA LEU A 7 -4.25 -2.53 -20.81
C LEU A 7 -3.27 -3.34 -19.95
N SER A 8 -2.24 -2.68 -19.39
CA SER A 8 -1.23 -3.37 -18.58
C SER A 8 -1.82 -3.95 -17.30
N MET A 9 -2.72 -3.20 -16.63
CA MET A 9 -3.41 -3.67 -15.45
C MET A 9 -4.44 -4.76 -15.77
N MET A 10 -5.16 -4.66 -16.89
CA MET A 10 -6.04 -5.75 -17.34
C MET A 10 -5.28 -7.05 -17.57
N VAL A 11 -4.13 -7.00 -18.23
CA VAL A 11 -3.27 -8.16 -18.45
C VAL A 11 -2.82 -8.76 -17.12
N LEU A 12 -2.36 -7.95 -16.18
CA LEU A 12 -1.96 -8.41 -14.84
C LEU A 12 -3.14 -9.08 -14.11
N ILE A 13 -4.31 -8.45 -14.09
CA ILE A 13 -5.51 -8.99 -13.45
C ILE A 13 -5.85 -10.37 -14.05
N ILE A 14 -5.84 -10.50 -15.37
CA ILE A 14 -6.15 -11.77 -16.05
C ILE A 14 -5.16 -12.86 -15.65
N ILE A 15 -3.85 -12.56 -15.67
CA ILE A 15 -2.81 -13.53 -15.29
C ILE A 15 -2.97 -13.98 -13.84
N LEU A 16 -3.15 -13.04 -12.92
CA LEU A 16 -3.29 -13.35 -11.50
C LEU A 16 -4.61 -14.04 -11.18
N ALA A 17 -5.73 -13.66 -11.84
CA ALA A 17 -7.01 -14.34 -11.69
C ALA A 17 -6.92 -15.80 -12.17
N PHE A 18 -6.28 -16.04 -13.31
CA PHE A 18 -6.03 -17.39 -13.79
C PHE A 18 -5.14 -18.21 -12.85
N SER A 19 -4.10 -17.60 -12.31
CA SER A 19 -3.23 -18.21 -11.29
C SER A 19 -4.01 -18.57 -10.02
N SER A 20 -4.84 -17.66 -9.52
CA SER A 20 -5.68 -17.87 -8.31
C SER A 20 -6.71 -18.99 -8.54
N PHE A 21 -7.33 -19.03 -9.72
CA PHE A 21 -8.25 -20.12 -10.07
C PHE A 21 -7.52 -21.47 -10.12
N ARG A 22 -6.35 -21.51 -10.74
CA ARG A 22 -5.56 -22.74 -10.87
C ARG A 22 -5.00 -23.25 -9.53
N SER A 23 -4.70 -22.36 -8.61
CA SER A 23 -4.19 -22.70 -7.25
C SER A 23 -5.26 -23.24 -6.31
N GLY A 24 -6.54 -23.31 -6.75
CA GLY A 24 -7.64 -23.77 -5.90
C GLY A 24 -8.05 -22.77 -4.80
N ALA A 25 -7.72 -21.49 -4.95
CA ALA A 25 -8.05 -20.45 -3.97
C ALA A 25 -9.56 -20.36 -3.66
N PHE A 26 -10.41 -20.87 -4.55
CA PHE A 26 -11.87 -20.90 -4.41
C PHE A 26 -12.43 -22.28 -4.02
N SER A 27 -11.59 -23.24 -3.64
CA SER A 27 -12.03 -24.59 -3.28
C SER A 27 -12.90 -24.62 -2.02
N SER A 28 -12.71 -23.67 -1.10
CA SER A 28 -13.56 -23.43 0.08
C SER A 28 -14.11 -21.99 0.06
N PRO A 29 -15.27 -21.74 -0.60
CA PRO A 29 -15.77 -20.39 -0.78
C PRO A 29 -16.03 -19.64 0.53
N MET A 30 -16.50 -20.34 1.58
CA MET A 30 -16.76 -19.73 2.88
C MET A 30 -15.47 -19.30 3.58
N GLU A 31 -14.45 -20.13 3.59
CA GLU A 31 -13.14 -19.77 4.17
C GLU A 31 -12.50 -18.63 3.40
N TRP A 32 -12.56 -18.68 2.06
CA TRP A 32 -12.09 -17.59 1.23
C TRP A 32 -12.78 -16.27 1.58
N LEU A 33 -14.12 -16.28 1.68
CA LEU A 33 -14.90 -15.09 2.03
C LEU A 33 -14.51 -14.56 3.42
N MET A 34 -14.44 -15.43 4.42
CA MET A 34 -14.08 -15.03 5.79
C MET A 34 -12.67 -14.44 5.87
N ASN A 35 -11.69 -15.07 5.20
CA ASN A 35 -10.34 -14.54 5.13
C ASN A 35 -10.32 -13.14 4.45
N LYS A 36 -11.10 -12.95 3.38
CA LYS A 36 -11.18 -11.64 2.72
C LYS A 36 -11.86 -10.59 3.60
N LEU A 37 -12.91 -10.95 4.33
CA LEU A 37 -13.58 -10.03 5.26
C LEU A 37 -12.66 -9.60 6.41
N MET A 38 -11.83 -10.51 6.94
CA MET A 38 -10.84 -10.18 7.97
C MET A 38 -9.73 -9.27 7.43
N PHE A 39 -9.36 -9.47 6.18
CA PHE A 39 -8.30 -8.71 5.51
C PHE A 39 -8.72 -7.30 5.05
N LEU A 40 -10.03 -7.07 4.80
CA LEU A 40 -10.55 -5.79 4.30
C LEU A 40 -10.18 -4.57 5.15
N PRO A 41 -10.31 -4.57 6.47
CA PRO A 41 -9.97 -3.41 7.29
C PRO A 41 -8.51 -2.98 7.13
N SER A 42 -7.58 -3.94 7.02
CA SER A 42 -6.15 -3.66 6.88
C SER A 42 -5.85 -2.90 5.59
N ILE A 43 -6.49 -3.29 4.49
CA ILE A 43 -6.35 -2.64 3.19
C ILE A 43 -7.00 -1.26 3.17
N ILE A 44 -8.25 -1.17 3.66
CA ILE A 44 -8.99 0.10 3.67
C ILE A 44 -8.23 1.14 4.48
N ILE A 45 -7.76 0.79 5.67
CA ILE A 45 -6.97 1.68 6.52
C ILE A 45 -5.65 2.03 5.84
N GLY A 46 -4.90 1.01 5.37
CA GLY A 46 -3.57 1.18 4.81
C GLY A 46 -3.56 2.07 3.57
N LEU A 47 -4.38 1.77 2.57
CA LEU A 47 -4.44 2.55 1.33
C LEU A 47 -5.03 3.95 1.55
N SER A 48 -6.12 4.05 2.33
CA SER A 48 -6.80 5.33 2.49
C SER A 48 -5.97 6.35 3.24
N LEU A 49 -5.31 5.94 4.31
CA LEU A 49 -4.46 6.84 5.09
C LEU A 49 -3.13 7.14 4.39
N HIS A 50 -2.60 6.21 3.59
CA HIS A 50 -1.48 6.44 2.69
C HIS A 50 -1.76 7.58 1.71
N GLU A 51 -2.84 7.47 0.94
CA GLU A 51 -3.27 8.49 -0.02
C GLU A 51 -3.64 9.82 0.67
N TYR A 52 -4.31 9.75 1.83
CA TYR A 52 -4.57 10.94 2.63
C TYR A 52 -3.28 11.66 3.05
N ALA A 53 -2.22 10.92 3.41
CA ALA A 53 -0.96 11.51 3.81
C ALA A 53 -0.32 12.30 2.66
N HIS A 54 -0.28 11.75 1.44
CA HIS A 54 0.16 12.46 0.25
C HIS A 54 -0.65 13.74 0.04
N ALA A 55 -1.98 13.63 0.03
CA ALA A 55 -2.88 14.77 -0.16
C ALA A 55 -2.67 15.86 0.89
N LYS A 56 -2.53 15.46 2.17
CA LYS A 56 -2.38 16.38 3.30
C LYS A 56 -1.06 17.10 3.28
N VAL A 57 0.04 16.39 2.98
CA VAL A 57 1.38 16.99 2.91
C VAL A 57 1.47 17.93 1.70
N ALA A 58 1.00 17.53 0.51
CA ALA A 58 0.96 18.39 -0.66
C ALA A 58 0.18 19.68 -0.39
N TYR A 59 -1.01 19.56 0.22
CA TYR A 59 -1.81 20.73 0.59
C TYR A 59 -1.10 21.65 1.59
N ARG A 60 -0.42 21.10 2.60
CA ARG A 60 0.35 21.91 3.58
C ARG A 60 1.56 22.59 2.95
N LEU A 61 2.14 22.03 1.90
CA LEU A 61 3.27 22.59 1.17
C LEU A 61 2.86 23.62 0.10
N GLY A 62 1.55 23.88 -0.05
CA GLY A 62 1.02 24.95 -0.86
C GLY A 62 0.31 24.50 -2.15
N ASP A 63 0.16 23.18 -2.38
CA ASP A 63 -0.61 22.67 -3.50
C ASP A 63 -2.09 22.49 -3.14
N PRO A 64 -3.01 23.34 -3.63
CA PRO A 64 -4.44 23.21 -3.36
C PRO A 64 -5.11 22.07 -4.14
N THR A 65 -4.45 21.49 -5.14
CA THR A 65 -5.01 20.49 -6.05
C THR A 65 -5.68 19.32 -5.32
N PRO A 66 -5.03 18.64 -4.36
CA PRO A 66 -5.64 17.52 -3.66
C PRO A 66 -6.89 17.93 -2.85
N LYS A 67 -6.89 19.14 -2.28
CA LYS A 67 -8.05 19.66 -1.54
C LYS A 67 -9.22 19.94 -2.47
N MET A 68 -8.98 20.55 -3.61
CA MET A 68 -10.00 20.85 -4.62
C MET A 68 -10.64 19.56 -5.18
N GLN A 69 -9.89 18.47 -5.22
CA GLN A 69 -10.36 17.16 -5.63
C GLN A 69 -11.03 16.36 -4.50
N GLY A 70 -11.19 16.94 -3.28
CA GLY A 70 -11.76 16.24 -2.13
C GLY A 70 -10.88 15.15 -1.52
N ARG A 71 -9.55 15.16 -1.86
CA ARG A 71 -8.60 14.11 -1.43
C ARG A 71 -8.01 14.34 -0.05
N VAL A 72 -8.10 15.56 0.49
CA VAL A 72 -7.69 15.86 1.87
C VAL A 72 -8.81 15.44 2.83
N SER A 73 -9.10 14.15 2.86
CA SER A 73 -10.17 13.52 3.63
C SER A 73 -9.70 12.17 4.16
N ILE A 74 -10.11 11.82 5.37
CA ILE A 74 -9.91 10.48 5.94
C ILE A 74 -11.00 9.47 5.49
N ASN A 75 -11.99 9.92 4.73
CA ASN A 75 -13.03 9.04 4.20
C ASN A 75 -12.42 8.06 3.18
N PRO A 76 -12.46 6.74 3.42
CA PRO A 76 -11.89 5.74 2.52
C PRO A 76 -12.44 5.81 1.10
N LEU A 77 -13.71 6.15 0.93
CA LEU A 77 -14.37 6.25 -0.37
C LEU A 77 -13.75 7.32 -1.28
N ALA A 78 -13.06 8.31 -0.70
CA ALA A 78 -12.32 9.29 -1.48
C ALA A 78 -11.06 8.69 -2.15
N HIS A 79 -10.54 7.58 -1.66
CA HIS A 79 -9.26 6.99 -2.04
C HIS A 79 -9.37 5.63 -2.73
N ILE A 80 -10.56 5.03 -2.71
CA ILE A 80 -10.81 3.73 -3.34
C ILE A 80 -11.02 3.90 -4.85
N ASP A 81 -10.27 3.13 -5.62
CA ASP A 81 -10.59 2.78 -6.99
C ASP A 81 -11.35 1.45 -6.98
N TRP A 82 -12.59 1.43 -7.47
CA TRP A 82 -13.44 0.24 -7.36
C TRP A 82 -12.91 -0.96 -8.15
N VAL A 83 -12.24 -0.73 -9.28
CA VAL A 83 -11.64 -1.80 -10.08
C VAL A 83 -10.39 -2.33 -9.38
N GLY A 84 -9.52 -1.44 -8.90
CA GLY A 84 -8.34 -1.79 -8.12
C GLY A 84 -8.70 -2.53 -6.83
N PHE A 85 -9.76 -2.10 -6.15
CA PHE A 85 -10.25 -2.74 -4.92
C PHE A 85 -10.85 -4.13 -5.19
N ALA A 86 -11.68 -4.28 -6.23
CA ALA A 86 -12.18 -5.59 -6.63
C ALA A 86 -11.05 -6.54 -7.04
N SER A 87 -10.07 -6.05 -7.83
CA SER A 87 -8.87 -6.81 -8.17
C SER A 87 -8.12 -7.30 -6.94
N LEU A 88 -7.96 -6.45 -5.93
CA LEU A 88 -7.29 -6.81 -4.69
C LEU A 88 -8.01 -7.93 -3.93
N ILE A 89 -9.34 -7.90 -3.89
CA ILE A 89 -10.14 -8.96 -3.24
C ILE A 89 -10.01 -10.29 -3.97
N PHE A 90 -10.23 -10.29 -5.30
CA PHE A 90 -10.32 -11.53 -6.07
C PHE A 90 -8.97 -12.07 -6.52
N VAL A 91 -8.02 -11.21 -6.76
CA VAL A 91 -6.74 -11.53 -7.40
C VAL A 91 -5.55 -11.41 -6.43
N GLY A 92 -5.74 -10.67 -5.32
CA GLY A 92 -4.68 -10.42 -4.33
C GLY A 92 -3.74 -9.27 -4.70
N PHE A 93 -4.01 -8.57 -5.80
CA PHE A 93 -3.31 -7.36 -6.22
C PHE A 93 -4.32 -6.28 -6.62
N GLY A 94 -4.07 -5.05 -6.21
CA GLY A 94 -4.94 -3.93 -6.53
C GLY A 94 -4.26 -2.59 -6.28
N TRP A 95 -5.00 -1.52 -6.48
CA TRP A 95 -4.52 -0.16 -6.32
C TRP A 95 -5.62 0.75 -5.78
N GLY A 96 -5.19 1.83 -5.12
CA GLY A 96 -6.05 2.94 -4.75
C GLY A 96 -6.20 3.93 -5.89
N ARG A 97 -7.07 4.90 -5.69
CA ARG A 97 -7.17 6.05 -6.58
C ARG A 97 -6.08 7.06 -6.19
N PRO A 98 -5.02 7.25 -7.02
CA PRO A 98 -3.87 8.04 -6.64
C PRO A 98 -4.21 9.52 -6.44
N VAL A 99 -3.48 10.19 -5.56
CA VAL A 99 -3.58 11.65 -5.36
C VAL A 99 -2.82 12.36 -6.48
N GLU A 100 -3.50 13.26 -7.17
CA GLU A 100 -2.86 14.15 -8.15
C GLU A 100 -2.29 15.38 -7.43
N ILE A 101 -1.05 15.70 -7.71
CA ILE A 101 -0.35 16.89 -7.23
C ILE A 101 0.07 17.76 -8.39
N ASN A 102 0.15 19.08 -8.16
CA ASN A 102 0.72 20.03 -9.13
C ASN A 102 2.04 20.59 -8.57
N PRO A 103 3.19 20.07 -9.05
CA PRO A 103 4.49 20.50 -8.57
C PRO A 103 4.81 21.98 -8.79
N ALA A 104 4.09 22.66 -9.70
CA ALA A 104 4.27 24.10 -9.93
C ALA A 104 3.81 24.96 -8.72
N ASN A 105 2.96 24.41 -7.86
CA ASN A 105 2.47 25.09 -6.67
C ASN A 105 3.45 25.03 -5.48
N PHE A 106 4.50 24.20 -5.56
CA PHE A 106 5.46 24.06 -4.48
C PHE A 106 6.51 25.17 -4.47
N LYS A 107 6.83 25.68 -3.28
CA LYS A 107 7.86 26.72 -3.10
C LYS A 107 9.28 26.18 -3.37
N LYS A 108 9.55 24.95 -2.91
CA LYS A 108 10.83 24.24 -3.10
C LYS A 108 10.54 22.90 -3.77
N ARG A 109 10.21 22.97 -5.06
CA ARG A 109 9.65 21.89 -5.85
C ARG A 109 10.26 20.50 -5.52
N ARG A 110 11.55 20.34 -5.68
CA ARG A 110 12.26 19.07 -5.47
C ARG A 110 12.11 18.54 -4.04
N ARG A 111 12.36 19.41 -3.03
CA ARG A 111 12.20 19.04 -1.62
C ARG A 111 10.75 18.69 -1.29
N ASP A 112 9.83 19.47 -1.78
CA ASP A 112 8.43 19.36 -1.45
C ASP A 112 7.82 18.12 -2.12
N GLU A 113 8.19 17.81 -3.37
CA GLU A 113 7.84 16.55 -4.02
C GLU A 113 8.41 15.32 -3.27
N LEU A 114 9.67 15.39 -2.79
CA LEU A 114 10.26 14.34 -1.96
C LEU A 114 9.47 14.11 -0.67
N LEU A 115 9.08 15.18 0.03
CA LEU A 115 8.28 15.09 1.25
C LEU A 115 6.90 14.49 1.00
N VAL A 116 6.26 14.85 -0.13
CA VAL A 116 4.99 14.26 -0.53
C VAL A 116 5.16 12.77 -0.80
N SER A 117 6.18 12.37 -1.57
CA SER A 117 6.43 10.96 -1.90
C SER A 117 6.70 10.09 -0.67
N LEU A 118 7.38 10.63 0.34
CA LEU A 118 7.64 9.91 1.59
C LEU A 118 6.41 9.85 2.52
N ALA A 119 5.43 10.74 2.34
CA ALA A 119 4.32 10.89 3.28
C ALA A 119 3.48 9.61 3.43
N GLY A 120 3.16 8.93 2.33
CA GLY A 120 2.40 7.68 2.34
C GLY A 120 3.16 6.55 3.02
N VAL A 121 4.43 6.40 2.68
CA VAL A 121 5.35 5.40 3.26
C VAL A 121 5.48 5.57 4.77
N VAL A 122 5.69 6.82 5.24
CA VAL A 122 5.77 7.15 6.67
C VAL A 122 4.44 6.90 7.37
N MET A 123 3.31 7.23 6.73
CA MET A 123 1.99 6.97 7.29
C MET A 123 1.77 5.47 7.52
N ASN A 124 2.12 4.62 6.56
CA ASN A 124 1.98 3.17 6.73
C ASN A 124 2.84 2.64 7.89
N LEU A 125 4.06 3.15 8.06
CA LEU A 125 4.89 2.81 9.22
C LEU A 125 4.21 3.22 10.54
N ILE A 126 3.68 4.44 10.61
CA ILE A 126 2.97 4.95 11.79
C ILE A 126 1.78 4.05 12.12
N ILE A 127 0.97 3.67 11.13
CA ILE A 127 -0.18 2.78 11.33
C ILE A 127 0.28 1.42 11.85
N ALA A 128 1.32 0.83 11.26
CA ALA A 128 1.86 -0.46 11.71
C ALA A 128 2.31 -0.40 13.18
N VAL A 129 3.01 0.65 13.58
CA VAL A 129 3.45 0.86 14.97
C VAL A 129 2.26 1.05 15.92
N ILE A 130 1.28 1.89 15.55
CA ILE A 130 0.07 2.10 16.38
C ILE A 130 -0.66 0.77 16.59
N PHE A 131 -0.86 -0.01 15.53
CA PHE A 131 -1.58 -1.28 15.65
C PHE A 131 -0.76 -2.38 16.33
N ALA A 132 0.57 -2.32 16.31
CA ALA A 132 1.41 -3.15 17.17
C ALA A 132 1.16 -2.86 18.67
N PHE A 133 1.03 -1.58 19.06
CA PHE A 133 0.63 -1.23 20.41
C PHE A 133 -0.81 -1.66 20.73
N VAL A 134 -1.75 -1.57 19.78
CA VAL A 134 -3.11 -2.10 19.95
C VAL A 134 -3.06 -3.61 20.21
N ALA A 135 -2.25 -4.36 19.45
CA ALA A 135 -2.06 -5.81 19.67
C ALA A 135 -1.55 -6.11 21.09
N LYS A 136 -0.53 -5.34 21.56
CA LYS A 136 -0.03 -5.46 22.94
C LYS A 136 -1.13 -5.23 23.98
N ILE A 137 -1.90 -4.16 23.81
CA ILE A 137 -3.00 -3.85 24.75
C ILE A 137 -4.05 -4.95 24.74
N LEU A 138 -4.43 -5.45 23.57
CA LEU A 138 -5.38 -6.57 23.45
C LEU A 138 -4.87 -7.82 24.18
N LEU A 139 -3.59 -8.16 24.01
CA LEU A 139 -2.97 -9.30 24.69
C LEU A 139 -2.95 -9.10 26.21
N ALA A 140 -2.63 -7.91 26.68
CA ALA A 140 -2.57 -7.59 28.10
C ALA A 140 -3.94 -7.57 28.78
N VAL A 141 -4.98 -7.07 28.08
CA VAL A 141 -6.33 -6.88 28.65
C VAL A 141 -7.17 -8.15 28.53
N LEU A 142 -7.16 -8.81 27.38
CA LEU A 142 -8.02 -9.97 27.08
C LEU A 142 -7.34 -11.31 27.44
N GLY A 143 -6.02 -11.33 27.46
CA GLY A 143 -5.24 -12.53 27.73
C GLY A 143 -5.22 -13.53 26.56
N TYR A 144 -4.21 -14.39 26.56
CA TYR A 144 -3.99 -15.39 25.51
C TYR A 144 -5.17 -16.38 25.39
N SER A 145 -5.77 -16.76 26.50
CA SER A 145 -6.89 -17.73 26.51
C SER A 145 -8.10 -17.24 25.74
N PHE A 146 -8.44 -15.94 25.86
CA PHE A 146 -9.54 -15.35 25.08
C PHE A 146 -9.16 -15.21 23.61
N LEU A 147 -7.94 -14.72 23.32
CA LEU A 147 -7.48 -14.48 21.95
C LEU A 147 -7.29 -15.77 21.15
N SER A 148 -7.09 -16.92 21.80
CA SER A 148 -7.07 -18.23 21.14
C SER A 148 -8.46 -18.81 20.84
N GLY A 149 -9.53 -18.25 21.41
CA GLY A 149 -10.92 -18.61 21.10
C GLY A 149 -11.38 -18.01 19.78
N THR A 150 -12.53 -18.46 19.25
CA THR A 150 -13.02 -18.10 17.91
C THR A 150 -13.09 -16.59 17.70
N PHE A 151 -13.78 -15.85 18.58
CA PHE A 151 -13.92 -14.39 18.43
C PHE A 151 -12.61 -13.64 18.68
N GLY A 152 -11.85 -14.07 19.70
CA GLY A 152 -10.55 -13.48 20.01
C GLY A 152 -9.56 -13.65 18.86
N ASN A 153 -9.55 -14.82 18.22
CA ASN A 153 -8.68 -15.09 17.08
C ASN A 153 -9.03 -14.23 15.85
N ILE A 154 -10.32 -14.01 15.58
CA ILE A 154 -10.75 -13.09 14.51
C ILE A 154 -10.21 -11.67 14.79
N LEU A 155 -10.44 -11.17 16.00
CA LEU A 155 -9.97 -9.82 16.39
C LEU A 155 -8.44 -9.71 16.31
N TRP A 156 -7.74 -10.72 16.83
CA TRP A 156 -6.28 -10.78 16.80
C TRP A 156 -5.75 -10.78 15.37
N THR A 157 -6.31 -11.65 14.52
CA THR A 157 -5.92 -11.73 13.09
C THR A 157 -6.14 -10.41 12.39
N MET A 158 -7.29 -9.75 12.56
CA MET A 158 -7.56 -8.44 11.94
C MET A 158 -6.53 -7.38 12.36
N VAL A 159 -6.17 -7.33 13.65
CA VAL A 159 -5.18 -6.35 14.16
C VAL A 159 -3.78 -6.65 13.62
N ILE A 160 -3.38 -7.93 13.60
CA ILE A 160 -2.07 -8.33 13.06
C ILE A 160 -2.01 -8.12 11.55
N ASP A 161 -3.09 -8.38 10.82
CA ASP A 161 -3.18 -8.10 9.38
C ASP A 161 -3.00 -6.60 9.09
N ILE A 162 -3.53 -5.71 9.95
CA ILE A 162 -3.29 -4.26 9.80
C ILE A 162 -1.79 -3.96 9.94
N VAL A 163 -1.09 -4.55 10.91
CA VAL A 163 0.36 -4.38 11.06
C VAL A 163 1.10 -4.87 9.82
N ILE A 164 0.85 -6.12 9.42
CA ILE A 164 1.56 -6.78 8.31
C ILE A 164 1.32 -6.05 7.00
N ILE A 165 0.08 -5.71 6.69
CA ILE A 165 -0.26 -5.04 5.42
C ILE A 165 0.32 -3.63 5.35
N ASN A 166 0.31 -2.88 6.43
CA ASN A 166 0.91 -1.55 6.42
C ASN A 166 2.44 -1.61 6.28
N LEU A 167 3.12 -2.57 6.90
CA LEU A 167 4.54 -2.82 6.64
C LEU A 167 4.78 -3.23 5.18
N ALA A 168 3.94 -4.11 4.64
CA ALA A 168 4.04 -4.54 3.24
C ALA A 168 3.84 -3.37 2.26
N LEU A 169 2.82 -2.52 2.48
CA LEU A 169 2.58 -1.32 1.67
C LEU A 169 3.75 -0.33 1.75
N MET A 170 4.32 -0.14 2.94
CA MET A 170 5.49 0.70 3.14
C MET A 170 6.68 0.19 2.32
N ILE A 171 7.03 -1.10 2.44
CA ILE A 171 8.18 -1.69 1.74
C ILE A 171 7.93 -1.69 0.23
N PHE A 172 6.74 -2.09 -0.21
CA PHE A 172 6.37 -2.14 -1.61
C PHE A 172 6.49 -0.76 -2.27
N ASN A 173 5.96 0.29 -1.62
CA ASN A 173 6.04 1.65 -2.14
C ASN A 173 7.45 2.25 -2.09
N LEU A 174 8.39 1.69 -1.32
CA LEU A 174 9.81 2.07 -1.35
C LEU A 174 10.60 1.44 -2.51
N ILE A 175 10.03 0.47 -3.23
CA ILE A 175 10.69 -0.10 -4.42
C ILE A 175 10.90 1.00 -5.47
N PRO A 176 12.15 1.18 -6.00
CA PRO A 176 12.46 2.26 -6.93
C PRO A 176 12.00 1.96 -8.36
N CYS A 177 10.72 1.70 -8.52
CA CYS A 177 10.09 1.35 -9.78
C CYS A 177 8.83 2.19 -10.00
N PRO A 178 8.64 2.87 -11.15
CA PRO A 178 7.38 3.53 -11.43
C PRO A 178 6.23 2.52 -11.49
N PRO A 179 5.07 2.84 -10.95
CA PRO A 179 4.60 4.11 -10.45
C PRO A 179 4.71 4.33 -8.94
N LEU A 180 5.54 3.56 -8.25
CA LEU A 180 5.65 3.55 -6.79
C LEU A 180 6.37 4.81 -6.26
N ASP A 181 6.12 5.16 -5.00
CA ASP A 181 6.69 6.35 -4.33
C ASP A 181 8.21 6.33 -4.30
N GLY A 182 8.82 5.14 -4.10
CA GLY A 182 10.26 4.95 -4.10
C GLY A 182 10.95 5.42 -5.38
N PHE A 183 10.29 5.31 -6.53
CA PHE A 183 10.80 5.90 -7.76
C PHE A 183 10.82 7.43 -7.69
N SER A 184 9.75 8.05 -7.20
CA SER A 184 9.71 9.50 -7.00
C SER A 184 10.76 9.95 -5.99
N VAL A 185 10.94 9.22 -4.89
CA VAL A 185 11.98 9.51 -3.89
C VAL A 185 13.38 9.52 -4.52
N ILE A 186 13.74 8.48 -5.26
CA ILE A 186 15.07 8.39 -5.91
C ILE A 186 15.23 9.47 -6.98
N THR A 187 14.20 9.71 -7.77
CA THR A 187 14.27 10.75 -8.81
C THR A 187 14.46 12.15 -8.24
N GLU A 188 13.89 12.45 -7.08
CA GLU A 188 14.11 13.74 -6.42
C GLU A 188 15.48 13.82 -5.71
N ILE A 189 15.96 12.73 -5.08
CA ILE A 189 17.28 12.69 -4.44
C ILE A 189 18.40 12.90 -5.47
N PHE A 190 18.32 12.24 -6.62
CA PHE A 190 19.37 12.27 -7.63
C PHE A 190 19.09 13.25 -8.80
N ASN A 191 17.99 14.02 -8.74
CA ASN A 191 17.58 14.94 -9.79
C ASN A 191 17.46 14.30 -11.19
N LEU A 192 16.90 13.10 -11.25
CA LEU A 192 16.87 12.30 -12.48
C LEU A 192 15.84 12.77 -13.50
N LYS A 193 14.90 13.66 -13.15
CA LYS A 193 13.83 14.15 -14.05
C LYS A 193 14.34 14.86 -15.31
N THR A 194 15.60 15.30 -15.29
CA THR A 194 16.26 15.93 -16.45
C THR A 194 16.90 14.90 -17.41
N THR A 195 16.92 13.62 -17.06
CA THR A 195 17.59 12.57 -17.81
C THR A 195 16.63 11.84 -18.74
N GLU A 196 17.14 11.34 -19.88
CA GLU A 196 16.38 10.49 -20.80
C GLU A 196 15.97 9.17 -20.14
N LEU A 197 16.84 8.64 -19.25
CA LEU A 197 16.57 7.42 -18.49
C LEU A 197 15.28 7.54 -17.64
N TYR A 198 15.06 8.68 -16.98
CA TYR A 198 13.84 8.94 -16.23
C TYR A 198 12.59 8.79 -17.10
N TRP A 199 12.58 9.40 -18.29
CA TRP A 199 11.43 9.38 -19.18
C TRP A 199 11.16 7.98 -19.74
N ARG A 200 12.20 7.23 -20.06
CA ARG A 200 12.07 5.82 -20.48
C ARG A 200 11.50 4.96 -19.36
N LEU A 201 12.04 5.05 -18.14
CA LEU A 201 11.52 4.29 -16.99
C LEU A 201 10.09 4.69 -16.67
N TYR A 202 9.77 5.99 -16.71
CA TYR A 202 8.42 6.49 -16.45
C TYR A 202 7.40 5.96 -17.47
N GLN A 203 7.78 5.90 -18.74
CA GLN A 203 6.94 5.41 -19.83
C GLN A 203 6.63 3.91 -19.70
N TYR A 204 7.62 3.11 -19.36
CA TYR A 204 7.51 1.65 -19.27
C TYR A 204 7.30 1.13 -17.86
N GLY A 205 7.21 1.99 -16.85
CA GLY A 205 7.21 1.63 -15.43
C GLY A 205 6.14 0.62 -15.04
N ASN A 206 4.93 0.75 -15.56
CA ASN A 206 3.87 -0.21 -15.29
C ASN A 206 4.23 -1.61 -15.80
N TRP A 207 4.81 -1.73 -17.00
CA TRP A 207 5.24 -3.02 -17.56
C TRP A 207 6.42 -3.60 -16.79
N ILE A 208 7.35 -2.75 -16.35
CA ILE A 208 8.48 -3.16 -15.51
C ILE A 208 7.95 -3.69 -14.18
N LEU A 209 7.03 -3.00 -13.52
CA LEU A 209 6.44 -3.43 -12.25
C LEU A 209 5.71 -4.78 -12.41
N ILE A 210 4.93 -4.93 -13.47
CA ILE A 210 4.23 -6.19 -13.79
C ILE A 210 5.23 -7.33 -13.96
N ALA A 211 6.31 -7.11 -14.71
CA ALA A 211 7.36 -8.10 -14.89
C ALA A 211 8.01 -8.49 -13.55
N LEU A 212 8.33 -7.50 -12.69
CA LEU A 212 8.89 -7.74 -11.36
C LEU A 212 7.95 -8.57 -10.47
N ILE A 213 6.64 -8.35 -10.57
CA ILE A 213 5.63 -9.13 -9.83
C ILE A 213 5.57 -10.57 -10.37
N ILE A 214 5.44 -10.75 -11.70
CA ILE A 214 5.30 -12.07 -12.34
C ILE A 214 6.54 -12.94 -12.10
N PHE A 215 7.74 -12.37 -12.20
CA PHE A 215 8.98 -13.07 -11.94
C PHE A 215 9.30 -13.23 -10.44
N GLY A 216 8.42 -12.77 -9.55
CA GLY A 216 8.58 -12.90 -8.10
C GLY A 216 9.70 -12.07 -7.50
N VAL A 217 10.24 -11.10 -8.23
CA VAL A 217 11.31 -10.22 -7.73
C VAL A 217 10.80 -9.35 -6.57
N THR A 218 9.58 -8.84 -6.67
CA THR A 218 8.94 -8.07 -5.59
C THR A 218 8.82 -8.91 -4.32
N SER A 219 8.42 -10.17 -4.41
CA SER A 219 8.29 -11.06 -3.26
C SER A 219 9.65 -11.37 -2.62
N LYS A 220 10.71 -11.51 -3.41
CA LYS A 220 12.08 -11.74 -2.91
C LYS A 220 12.62 -10.54 -2.11
N ILE A 221 12.17 -9.33 -2.41
CA ILE A 221 12.51 -8.11 -1.66
C ILE A 221 11.55 -7.95 -0.46
N LEU A 222 10.26 -8.10 -0.70
CA LEU A 222 9.22 -7.84 0.29
C LEU A 222 9.33 -8.79 1.49
N SER A 223 9.43 -10.11 1.23
CA SER A 223 9.33 -11.11 2.29
C SER A 223 10.43 -11.00 3.36
N PRO A 224 11.73 -10.89 3.03
CA PRO A 224 12.77 -10.76 4.07
C PRO A 224 12.66 -9.43 4.83
N CYS A 225 12.35 -8.31 4.15
CA CYS A 225 12.17 -7.01 4.79
C CYS A 225 10.96 -7.02 5.73
N LEU A 226 9.84 -7.60 5.27
CA LEU A 226 8.62 -7.73 6.06
C LEU A 226 8.85 -8.58 7.31
N ASN A 227 9.47 -9.76 7.14
CA ASN A 227 9.77 -10.66 8.27
C ASN A 227 10.68 -9.96 9.29
N PHE A 228 11.70 -9.25 8.84
CA PHE A 228 12.60 -8.50 9.71
C PHE A 228 11.85 -7.41 10.50
N LEU A 229 11.11 -6.54 9.82
CA LEU A 229 10.38 -5.44 10.47
C LEU A 229 9.25 -5.96 11.37
N TYR A 230 8.52 -6.98 10.93
CA TYR A 230 7.50 -7.59 11.77
C TYR A 230 8.09 -8.23 13.03
N SER A 231 9.22 -8.95 12.92
CA SER A 231 9.90 -9.54 14.07
C SER A 231 10.38 -8.48 15.06
N LEU A 232 10.85 -7.32 14.57
CA LEU A 232 11.18 -6.18 15.43
C LEU A 232 9.95 -5.67 16.19
N LEU A 233 8.84 -5.41 15.50
CA LEU A 233 7.62 -4.94 16.17
C LEU A 233 7.06 -6.00 17.13
N ALA A 234 7.11 -7.28 16.75
CA ALA A 234 6.65 -8.37 17.59
C ALA A 234 7.49 -8.47 18.88
N SER A 235 8.82 -8.48 18.78
CA SER A 235 9.70 -8.67 19.94
C SER A 235 9.81 -7.44 20.86
N TYR A 236 9.71 -6.22 20.31
CA TYR A 236 9.90 -5.00 21.12
C TYR A 236 8.58 -4.32 21.54
N ILE A 237 7.49 -4.57 20.84
CA ILE A 237 6.23 -3.89 21.09
C ILE A 237 5.13 -4.89 21.45
N ILE A 238 4.90 -5.94 20.67
CA ILE A 238 3.72 -6.81 20.85
C ILE A 238 3.92 -7.74 22.05
N TYR A 239 5.03 -8.43 22.12
CA TYR A 239 5.38 -9.39 23.16
C TYR A 239 6.46 -8.83 24.09
#